data_a14b7140abfbc218817e164a6ad3baa0
#
_entry.id   a14b7140abfbc218817e164a6ad3baa0
#
_cell.length_a   1.000
_cell.length_b   1.000
_cell.length_c   1.000
_cell.angle_alpha   90.00
_cell.angle_beta   90.00
_cell.angle_gamma   90.00
#
_symmetry.space_group_name_H-M   'P 1'
#
loop_
_entity.id
_entity.type
_entity.pdbx_description
1 polymer ?
#
loop_
_entity_poly.entity_id
_entity_poly.type
_entity_poly.pdbx_seq_one_letter_code
_entity_poly.pdbx_strand_id
1 'polypeptide(L)'
;SDHPKIDDSYKGNAQAWAQMMDLHTRYFQDAGYEVISVAPFNEPDYTYTGQGTREDFHKIAVELRANPRFKNIRICGGNTLNCDEALPWYNYLKEQLDEGNTHQLAGEFNGYAAFYETVRKDGKMAMNDEMHNVMEAMVGLEYGLQTGIWWGSAEYARGEFCKISRGGERLAYTEHRPNWTAASVYRSKDGSKVQAFGGVSERQAKTTTYRFVSKEKDVFYDGYGPQREFYLEMPGGNSYQDDEQRNAERVVNITWGEDI
;
A
#
# COMPACT_ATOMS: atom_id res chain seq x y z
N SER A 1 24.03 4.72 -4.02
CA SER A 1 22.76 4.25 -4.61
C SER A 1 22.57 4.92 -5.95
N ASP A 2 22.61 4.13 -6.99
CA ASP A 2 22.64 4.60 -8.36
C ASP A 2 21.22 4.69 -8.94
N HIS A 3 20.41 5.58 -8.38
CA HIS A 3 19.19 5.95 -9.08
C HIS A 3 19.60 6.78 -10.30
N PRO A 4 19.22 6.39 -11.51
CA PRO A 4 19.52 7.19 -12.68
C PRO A 4 18.90 8.57 -12.51
N LYS A 5 19.73 9.59 -12.59
CA LYS A 5 19.23 10.96 -12.61
C LYS A 5 18.37 11.13 -13.86
N ILE A 6 17.21 11.74 -13.68
CA ILE A 6 16.36 12.12 -14.80
C ILE A 6 17.16 13.13 -15.65
N ASP A 7 17.16 12.89 -16.94
CA ASP A 7 17.77 13.82 -17.89
C ASP A 7 17.11 15.20 -17.74
N ASP A 8 17.89 16.21 -17.46
CA ASP A 8 17.43 17.58 -17.26
C ASP A 8 16.60 18.12 -18.44
N SER A 9 16.72 17.52 -19.63
CA SER A 9 15.91 17.89 -20.81
C SER A 9 14.41 17.66 -20.63
N TYR A 10 14.00 16.73 -19.75
CA TYR A 10 12.60 16.44 -19.48
C TYR A 10 12.07 17.20 -18.26
N LYS A 11 12.94 17.60 -17.36
CA LYS A 11 12.56 18.27 -16.12
C LYS A 11 11.89 19.62 -16.40
N GLY A 12 10.66 19.79 -15.90
CA GLY A 12 9.86 20.99 -16.16
C GLY A 12 9.32 21.12 -17.59
N ASN A 13 9.58 20.13 -18.47
CA ASN A 13 9.04 20.08 -19.82
C ASN A 13 7.90 19.06 -19.92
N ALA A 14 6.68 19.50 -19.61
CA ALA A 14 5.52 18.63 -19.56
C ALA A 14 5.19 17.95 -20.89
N GLN A 15 5.37 18.66 -22.00
CA GLN A 15 5.11 18.12 -23.34
C GLN A 15 6.08 16.99 -23.68
N ALA A 16 7.37 17.18 -23.43
CA ALA A 16 8.38 16.15 -23.66
C ALA A 16 8.15 14.93 -22.77
N TRP A 17 7.79 15.15 -21.50
CA TRP A 17 7.46 14.06 -20.57
C TRP A 17 6.24 13.25 -21.04
N ALA A 18 5.17 13.92 -21.43
CA ALA A 18 3.99 13.27 -21.98
C ALA A 18 4.26 12.49 -23.28
N GLN A 19 5.11 13.01 -24.14
CA GLN A 19 5.56 12.31 -25.37
C GLN A 19 6.36 11.05 -25.02
N MET A 20 7.23 11.10 -24.04
CA MET A 20 7.97 9.94 -23.54
C MET A 20 7.01 8.87 -23.02
N MET A 21 6.02 9.26 -22.22
CA MET A 21 5.00 8.32 -21.70
C MET A 21 4.15 7.72 -22.82
N ASP A 22 3.79 8.51 -23.84
CA ASP A 22 3.08 8.00 -25.03
C ASP A 22 3.90 6.95 -25.77
N LEU A 23 5.20 7.22 -25.97
CA LEU A 23 6.12 6.28 -26.62
C LEU A 23 6.21 4.95 -25.84
N HIS A 24 6.37 5.00 -24.53
CA HIS A 24 6.45 3.80 -23.69
C HIS A 24 5.13 3.05 -23.68
N THR A 25 4.01 3.75 -23.54
CA THR A 25 2.67 3.14 -23.56
C THR A 25 2.43 2.42 -24.89
N ARG A 26 2.77 3.06 -26.02
CA ARG A 26 2.66 2.44 -27.34
C ARG A 26 3.54 1.20 -27.44
N TYR A 27 4.78 1.26 -26.93
CA TYR A 27 5.68 0.10 -26.94
C TYR A 27 5.07 -1.12 -26.25
N PHE A 28 4.46 -0.95 -25.06
CA PHE A 28 3.79 -2.04 -24.37
C PHE A 28 2.54 -2.53 -25.12
N GLN A 29 1.75 -1.62 -25.68
CA GLN A 29 0.56 -1.98 -26.45
C GLN A 29 0.95 -2.76 -27.72
N ASP A 30 1.99 -2.35 -28.44
CA ASP A 30 2.51 -3.06 -29.63
C ASP A 30 3.06 -4.44 -29.28
N ALA A 31 3.55 -4.64 -28.07
CA ALA A 31 3.96 -5.93 -27.53
C ALA A 31 2.78 -6.82 -27.06
N GLY A 32 1.54 -6.36 -27.19
CA GLY A 32 0.33 -7.11 -26.87
C GLY A 32 -0.18 -6.93 -25.42
N TYR A 33 0.36 -5.97 -24.66
CA TYR A 33 -0.13 -5.67 -23.32
C TYR A 33 -1.25 -4.63 -23.35
N GLU A 34 -2.25 -4.84 -22.51
CA GLU A 34 -3.25 -3.81 -22.22
C GLU A 34 -2.69 -2.87 -21.13
N VAL A 35 -2.49 -1.59 -21.47
CA VAL A 35 -2.10 -0.58 -20.48
C VAL A 35 -3.34 0.06 -19.91
N ILE A 36 -3.61 -0.16 -18.63
CA ILE A 36 -4.84 0.28 -17.96
C ILE A 36 -4.63 1.53 -17.09
N SER A 37 -3.41 1.78 -16.64
CA SER A 37 -3.05 2.91 -15.79
C SER A 37 -1.59 3.33 -16.01
N VAL A 38 -1.32 4.61 -15.85
CA VAL A 38 0.03 5.18 -15.89
C VAL A 38 0.25 6.13 -14.74
N ALA A 39 1.47 6.15 -14.20
CA ALA A 39 1.87 7.07 -13.15
C ALA A 39 3.05 7.92 -13.65
N PRO A 40 2.87 9.25 -13.86
CA PRO A 40 3.91 10.13 -14.35
C PRO A 40 5.16 10.20 -13.48
N PHE A 41 4.99 10.21 -12.14
CA PHE A 41 6.07 10.34 -11.18
C PHE A 41 6.11 9.15 -10.22
N ASN A 42 7.29 8.92 -9.64
CA ASN A 42 7.52 8.03 -8.52
C ASN A 42 8.27 8.80 -7.43
N GLU A 43 7.68 8.92 -6.25
CA GLU A 43 8.25 9.60 -5.09
C GLU A 43 8.75 11.04 -5.40
N PRO A 44 7.90 11.90 -5.98
CA PRO A 44 8.32 13.22 -6.40
C PRO A 44 8.69 14.15 -5.22
N ASP A 45 8.20 13.86 -4.03
CA ASP A 45 8.53 14.51 -2.76
C ASP A 45 9.91 14.09 -2.22
N TYR A 46 10.51 13.03 -2.79
CA TYR A 46 11.89 12.68 -2.52
C TYR A 46 12.81 13.55 -3.36
N THR A 47 13.31 14.60 -2.77
CA THR A 47 14.08 15.67 -3.46
C THR A 47 15.31 15.18 -4.22
N TYR A 48 15.85 14.00 -3.82
CA TYR A 48 16.98 13.38 -4.50
C TYR A 48 16.67 12.96 -5.94
N THR A 49 15.45 12.53 -6.24
CA THR A 49 15.04 12.10 -7.57
C THR A 49 14.79 13.28 -8.51
N GLY A 50 14.34 14.42 -7.97
CA GLY A 50 14.16 15.67 -8.72
C GLY A 50 13.21 15.56 -9.91
N GLN A 51 12.16 14.72 -9.84
CA GLN A 51 11.26 14.49 -10.98
C GLN A 51 10.45 15.71 -11.37
N GLY A 52 9.98 16.48 -10.39
CA GLY A 52 9.19 17.68 -10.62
C GLY A 52 8.29 18.04 -9.45
N THR A 53 7.55 19.12 -9.63
CA THR A 53 6.57 19.65 -8.67
C THR A 53 5.17 19.15 -8.97
N ARG A 54 4.20 19.45 -8.09
CA ARG A 54 2.77 19.22 -8.36
C ARG A 54 2.29 19.93 -9.61
N GLU A 55 2.81 21.12 -9.85
CA GLU A 55 2.52 21.95 -11.02
C GLU A 55 3.03 21.29 -12.29
N ASP A 56 4.22 20.70 -12.25
CA ASP A 56 4.78 19.95 -13.39
C ASP A 56 3.93 18.70 -13.67
N PHE A 57 3.57 17.94 -12.63
CA PHE A 57 2.68 16.80 -12.77
C PHE A 57 1.34 17.19 -13.39
N HIS A 58 0.73 18.28 -12.92
CA HIS A 58 -0.54 18.76 -13.45
C HIS A 58 -0.44 19.06 -14.96
N LYS A 59 0.60 19.76 -15.38
CA LYS A 59 0.83 20.07 -16.80
C LYS A 59 1.00 18.79 -17.64
N ILE A 60 1.75 17.80 -17.12
CA ILE A 60 1.90 16.50 -17.78
C ILE A 60 0.55 15.81 -17.92
N ALA A 61 -0.25 15.78 -16.86
CA ALA A 61 -1.57 15.16 -16.87
C ALA A 61 -2.50 15.81 -17.88
N VAL A 62 -2.46 17.13 -18.02
CA VAL A 62 -3.23 17.87 -19.05
C VAL A 62 -2.80 17.43 -20.46
N GLU A 63 -1.50 17.34 -20.73
CA GLU A 63 -0.98 16.85 -22.02
C GLU A 63 -1.42 15.41 -22.31
N LEU A 64 -1.37 14.52 -21.30
CA LEU A 64 -1.84 13.14 -21.43
C LEU A 64 -3.35 13.09 -21.74
N ARG A 65 -4.17 13.87 -21.04
CA ARG A 65 -5.62 13.93 -21.32
C ARG A 65 -5.97 14.42 -22.72
N ALA A 66 -5.14 15.29 -23.29
CA ALA A 66 -5.31 15.76 -24.66
C ALA A 66 -4.95 14.70 -25.73
N ASN A 67 -4.24 13.64 -25.35
CA ASN A 67 -3.81 12.57 -26.24
C ASN A 67 -4.88 11.46 -26.30
N PRO A 68 -5.46 11.15 -27.50
CA PRO A 68 -6.50 10.13 -27.66
C PRO A 68 -6.11 8.73 -27.12
N ARG A 69 -4.79 8.37 -27.13
CA ARG A 69 -4.32 7.10 -26.59
C ARG A 69 -4.69 6.92 -25.12
N PHE A 70 -4.66 8.01 -24.34
CA PHE A 70 -4.92 7.99 -22.90
C PHE A 70 -6.40 8.16 -22.52
N LYS A 71 -7.31 8.19 -23.50
CA LYS A 71 -8.75 8.38 -23.24
C LYS A 71 -9.31 7.36 -22.23
N ASN A 72 -8.89 6.11 -22.34
CA ASN A 72 -9.34 5.00 -21.50
C ASN A 72 -8.22 4.47 -20.56
N ILE A 73 -7.11 5.19 -20.47
CA ILE A 73 -6.02 4.85 -19.56
C ILE A 73 -6.13 5.76 -18.34
N ARG A 74 -6.14 5.17 -17.15
CA ARG A 74 -6.20 5.92 -15.90
C ARG A 74 -4.89 6.65 -15.64
N ILE A 75 -4.98 7.83 -15.06
CA ILE A 75 -3.83 8.56 -14.53
C ILE A 75 -3.79 8.39 -13.03
N CYS A 76 -2.69 7.81 -12.54
CA CYS A 76 -2.39 7.56 -11.15
C CYS A 76 -1.38 8.58 -10.62
N GLY A 77 -1.60 9.10 -9.43
CA GLY A 77 -0.66 10.03 -8.82
C GLY A 77 -1.00 10.31 -7.34
N GLY A 78 -0.24 11.11 -6.79
CA GLY A 78 0.96 11.57 -6.29
C GLY A 78 2.15 10.59 -6.19
N ASN A 79 1.94 9.32 -5.83
CA ASN A 79 3.02 8.35 -5.61
C ASN A 79 4.08 8.88 -4.62
N THR A 80 3.64 9.60 -3.60
CA THR A 80 4.54 10.24 -2.64
C THR A 80 5.25 9.20 -1.77
N LEU A 81 6.51 9.43 -1.45
CA LEU A 81 7.29 8.65 -0.49
C LEU A 81 6.72 8.81 0.92
N ASN A 82 6.40 10.05 1.27
CA ASN A 82 5.88 10.45 2.57
C ASN A 82 4.34 10.55 2.51
N CYS A 83 3.65 9.72 3.28
CA CYS A 83 2.19 9.71 3.29
C CYS A 83 1.56 10.99 3.85
N ASP A 84 2.29 11.83 4.57
CA ASP A 84 1.80 13.15 4.99
C ASP A 84 1.74 14.15 3.82
N GLU A 85 2.53 13.92 2.78
CA GLU A 85 2.50 14.70 1.54
C GLU A 85 1.40 14.24 0.57
N ALA A 86 0.80 13.08 0.82
CA ALA A 86 -0.16 12.47 -0.08
C ALA A 86 -1.42 13.32 -0.30
N LEU A 87 -2.03 13.83 0.77
CA LEU A 87 -3.23 14.69 0.66
C LEU A 87 -2.95 16.03 -0.02
N PRO A 88 -1.88 16.76 0.30
CA PRO A 88 -1.51 17.97 -0.45
C PRO A 88 -1.35 17.73 -1.95
N TRP A 89 -0.67 16.68 -2.34
CA TRP A 89 -0.52 16.30 -3.75
C TRP A 89 -1.85 15.90 -4.38
N TYR A 90 -2.60 15.02 -3.74
CA TYR A 90 -3.88 14.55 -4.24
C TYR A 90 -4.88 15.70 -4.42
N ASN A 91 -5.04 16.56 -3.42
CA ASN A 91 -5.97 17.68 -3.48
C ASN A 91 -5.64 18.68 -4.58
N TYR A 92 -4.36 18.86 -4.87
CA TYR A 92 -3.93 19.71 -5.98
C TYR A 92 -4.22 19.08 -7.36
N LEU A 93 -4.12 17.76 -7.45
CA LEU A 93 -4.14 17.02 -8.72
C LEU A 93 -5.47 16.31 -9.01
N LYS A 94 -6.37 16.20 -8.05
CA LYS A 94 -7.52 15.27 -8.12
C LYS A 94 -8.42 15.42 -9.33
N GLU A 95 -8.53 16.61 -9.91
CA GLU A 95 -9.31 16.83 -11.13
C GLU A 95 -8.69 16.12 -12.35
N GLN A 96 -7.41 15.83 -12.32
CA GLN A 96 -6.70 15.12 -13.37
C GLN A 96 -6.50 13.63 -13.09
N LEU A 97 -6.72 13.20 -11.83
CA LEU A 97 -6.45 11.83 -11.39
C LEU A 97 -7.68 10.94 -11.45
N ASP A 98 -7.48 9.70 -11.86
CA ASP A 98 -8.43 8.60 -11.67
C ASP A 98 -8.07 7.78 -10.44
N GLU A 99 -6.80 7.76 -10.07
CA GLU A 99 -6.25 6.97 -8.97
C GLU A 99 -5.38 7.85 -8.08
N GLY A 100 -5.60 7.78 -6.77
CA GLY A 100 -4.71 8.37 -5.78
C GLY A 100 -3.76 7.31 -5.24
N ASN A 101 -2.46 7.62 -5.18
CA ASN A 101 -1.41 6.69 -4.77
C ASN A 101 -0.45 7.35 -3.78
N THR A 102 -0.07 6.61 -2.75
CA THR A 102 1.02 6.98 -1.83
C THR A 102 1.75 5.76 -1.34
N HIS A 103 3.04 5.91 -1.07
CA HIS A 103 3.84 4.94 -0.32
C HIS A 103 3.82 5.29 1.18
N GLN A 104 4.39 4.44 2.00
CA GLN A 104 4.54 4.68 3.44
C GLN A 104 6.01 4.45 3.84
N LEU A 105 6.92 5.19 3.25
CA LEU A 105 8.33 5.18 3.67
C LEU A 105 8.64 6.28 4.70
N ALA A 106 7.74 7.23 4.85
CA ALA A 106 7.75 8.27 5.86
C ALA A 106 6.33 8.77 6.12
N GLY A 107 6.15 9.59 7.14
CA GLY A 107 4.88 10.22 7.50
C GLY A 107 4.17 9.53 8.67
N GLU A 108 3.09 10.16 9.12
CA GLU A 108 2.31 9.72 10.26
C GLU A 108 1.15 8.81 9.86
N PHE A 109 0.77 7.89 10.76
CA PHE A 109 -0.36 6.98 10.54
C PHE A 109 -1.64 7.72 10.15
N ASN A 110 -1.90 8.85 10.77
CA ASN A 110 -3.08 9.67 10.47
C ASN A 110 -3.09 10.16 9.02
N GLY A 111 -1.94 10.54 8.48
CA GLY A 111 -1.81 10.96 7.08
C GLY A 111 -2.12 9.80 6.12
N TYR A 112 -1.60 8.62 6.40
CA TYR A 112 -1.84 7.41 5.61
C TYR A 112 -3.33 7.02 5.58
N ALA A 113 -3.99 6.95 6.74
CA ALA A 113 -5.41 6.64 6.84
C ALA A 113 -6.30 7.69 6.15
N ALA A 114 -6.06 8.96 6.45
CA ALA A 114 -6.86 10.07 5.91
C ALA A 114 -6.76 10.18 4.39
N PHE A 115 -5.61 9.83 3.81
CA PHE A 115 -5.44 9.80 2.37
C PHE A 115 -6.41 8.82 1.70
N TYR A 116 -6.45 7.57 2.15
CA TYR A 116 -7.36 6.56 1.57
C TYR A 116 -8.82 6.89 1.77
N GLU A 117 -9.20 7.38 2.95
CA GLU A 117 -10.57 7.82 3.21
C GLU A 117 -11.00 8.93 2.25
N THR A 118 -10.11 9.89 1.98
CA THR A 118 -10.39 11.01 1.09
C THR A 118 -10.54 10.54 -0.37
N VAL A 119 -9.62 9.73 -0.86
CA VAL A 119 -9.68 9.20 -2.23
C VAL A 119 -10.95 8.37 -2.45
N ARG A 120 -11.29 7.51 -1.48
CA ARG A 120 -12.52 6.72 -1.51
C ARG A 120 -13.77 7.59 -1.50
N LYS A 121 -13.81 8.61 -0.64
CA LYS A 121 -14.92 9.56 -0.55
C LYS A 121 -15.15 10.32 -1.85
N ASP A 122 -14.09 10.62 -2.57
CA ASP A 122 -14.16 11.26 -3.88
C ASP A 122 -14.55 10.26 -5.01
N GLY A 123 -14.81 8.99 -4.68
CA GLY A 123 -15.21 7.95 -5.63
C GLY A 123 -14.09 7.48 -6.56
N LYS A 124 -12.84 7.73 -6.20
CA LYS A 124 -11.65 7.35 -6.98
C LYS A 124 -10.97 6.12 -6.40
N MET A 125 -10.13 5.48 -7.21
CA MET A 125 -9.35 4.32 -6.79
C MET A 125 -8.18 4.77 -5.90
N ALA A 126 -7.97 4.05 -4.80
CA ALA A 126 -6.85 4.28 -3.90
C ALA A 126 -5.82 3.16 -4.04
N MET A 127 -4.56 3.54 -4.17
CA MET A 127 -3.45 2.61 -4.41
C MET A 127 -2.28 2.85 -3.46
N ASN A 128 -1.52 1.80 -3.25
CA ASN A 128 -0.13 1.85 -2.82
C ASN A 128 0.65 0.86 -3.69
N ASP A 129 1.38 1.37 -4.67
CA ASP A 129 2.10 0.54 -5.64
C ASP A 129 3.53 0.20 -5.20
N GLU A 130 3.87 0.48 -3.95
CA GLU A 130 5.16 0.12 -3.35
C GLU A 130 4.98 -0.21 -1.85
N MET A 131 4.26 -1.31 -1.55
CA MET A 131 4.07 -1.76 -0.19
C MET A 131 5.26 -2.57 0.32
N HIS A 132 5.72 -2.28 1.53
CA HIS A 132 6.88 -2.92 2.15
C HIS A 132 6.51 -3.82 3.33
N ASN A 133 5.31 -3.70 3.87
CA ASN A 133 4.87 -4.47 5.02
C ASN A 133 3.37 -4.79 4.97
N VAL A 134 2.97 -5.94 5.51
CA VAL A 134 1.57 -6.36 5.55
C VAL A 134 0.68 -5.34 6.29
N MET A 135 1.25 -4.55 7.21
CA MET A 135 0.54 -3.47 7.89
C MET A 135 -0.03 -2.45 6.90
N GLU A 136 0.73 -2.08 5.87
CA GLU A 136 0.27 -1.11 4.85
C GLU A 136 -0.97 -1.62 4.11
N ALA A 137 -1.02 -2.91 3.81
CA ALA A 137 -2.19 -3.54 3.20
C ALA A 137 -3.37 -3.62 4.18
N MET A 138 -3.15 -4.04 5.43
CA MET A 138 -4.20 -4.14 6.45
C MET A 138 -4.86 -2.78 6.72
N VAL A 139 -4.04 -1.77 7.01
CA VAL A 139 -4.50 -0.41 7.28
C VAL A 139 -5.12 0.20 6.03
N GLY A 140 -4.46 0.02 4.89
CA GLY A 140 -4.98 0.52 3.62
C GLY A 140 -6.38 -0.01 3.32
N LEU A 141 -6.62 -1.32 3.43
CA LEU A 141 -7.94 -1.93 3.22
C LEU A 141 -9.00 -1.41 4.20
N GLU A 142 -8.63 -1.16 5.45
CA GLU A 142 -9.56 -0.61 6.44
C GLU A 142 -10.06 0.78 6.03
N TYR A 143 -9.21 1.59 5.42
CA TYR A 143 -9.51 2.98 5.07
C TYR A 143 -9.83 3.23 3.59
N GLY A 144 -9.73 2.23 2.72
CA GLY A 144 -10.20 2.35 1.34
C GLY A 144 -9.21 2.03 0.24
N LEU A 145 -8.04 1.48 0.56
CA LEU A 145 -7.12 0.93 -0.42
C LEU A 145 -7.82 -0.16 -1.25
N GLN A 146 -7.67 -0.10 -2.56
CA GLN A 146 -8.26 -1.06 -3.49
C GLN A 146 -7.21 -1.91 -4.22
N THR A 147 -6.03 -1.35 -4.43
CA THR A 147 -4.95 -2.03 -5.14
C THR A 147 -3.62 -1.76 -4.46
N GLY A 148 -2.82 -2.81 -4.32
CA GLY A 148 -1.47 -2.72 -3.78
C GLY A 148 -0.51 -3.58 -4.55
N ILE A 149 0.74 -3.14 -4.64
CA ILE A 149 1.84 -3.89 -5.23
C ILE A 149 2.96 -4.00 -4.21
N TRP A 150 3.43 -5.23 -3.98
CA TRP A 150 4.53 -5.46 -3.06
C TRP A 150 5.87 -5.06 -3.66
N TRP A 151 6.64 -4.30 -2.89
CA TRP A 151 8.07 -4.20 -3.13
C TRP A 151 8.73 -5.52 -2.73
N GLY A 152 9.29 -6.23 -3.71
CA GLY A 152 9.81 -7.57 -3.52
C GLY A 152 8.74 -8.65 -3.71
N SER A 153 8.84 -9.74 -2.96
CA SER A 153 7.96 -10.90 -3.09
C SER A 153 6.81 -10.92 -2.07
N ALA A 154 5.74 -11.61 -2.44
CA ALA A 154 4.61 -11.86 -1.55
C ALA A 154 4.85 -13.10 -0.68
N GLU A 155 5.90 -13.06 0.14
CA GLU A 155 6.28 -14.18 1.01
C GLU A 155 5.48 -14.19 2.31
N TYR A 156 5.36 -15.37 2.92
CA TYR A 156 4.75 -15.59 4.24
C TYR A 156 3.48 -14.77 4.49
N ALA A 157 3.52 -13.87 5.47
CA ALA A 157 2.36 -13.07 5.88
C ALA A 157 1.75 -12.27 4.72
N ARG A 158 2.55 -11.73 3.81
CA ARG A 158 2.08 -11.00 2.62
C ARG A 158 1.26 -11.90 1.70
N GLY A 159 1.80 -13.07 1.35
CA GLY A 159 1.12 -14.04 0.48
C GLY A 159 -0.15 -14.61 1.12
N GLU A 160 -0.10 -14.96 2.40
CA GLU A 160 -1.26 -15.46 3.14
C GLU A 160 -2.35 -14.38 3.26
N PHE A 161 -1.95 -13.13 3.52
CA PHE A 161 -2.88 -12.01 3.58
C PHE A 161 -3.59 -11.78 2.24
N CYS A 162 -2.86 -11.80 1.12
CA CYS A 162 -3.45 -11.70 -0.21
C CYS A 162 -4.47 -12.80 -0.49
N LYS A 163 -4.16 -14.04 -0.12
CA LYS A 163 -5.05 -15.18 -0.33
C LYS A 163 -6.33 -15.06 0.50
N ILE A 164 -6.20 -14.76 1.80
CA ILE A 164 -7.34 -14.76 2.70
C ILE A 164 -8.20 -13.51 2.58
N SER A 165 -7.61 -12.34 2.34
CA SER A 165 -8.36 -11.09 2.18
C SER A 165 -9.15 -11.02 0.88
N ARG A 166 -8.72 -11.77 -0.15
CA ARG A 166 -9.43 -11.83 -1.45
C ARG A 166 -10.77 -12.55 -1.33
N GLY A 167 -11.82 -11.77 -1.09
CA GLY A 167 -13.17 -12.26 -0.93
C GLY A 167 -13.43 -12.94 0.42
N GLY A 168 -12.48 -12.88 1.33
CA GLY A 168 -12.64 -13.31 2.72
C GLY A 168 -13.31 -12.25 3.57
N GLU A 169 -13.64 -12.63 4.80
CA GLU A 169 -14.31 -11.80 5.79
C GLU A 169 -13.32 -11.30 6.84
N ARG A 170 -13.26 -9.98 7.05
CA ARG A 170 -12.50 -9.41 8.16
C ARG A 170 -13.30 -9.56 9.46
N LEU A 171 -12.84 -10.44 10.34
CA LEU A 171 -13.50 -10.72 11.63
C LEU A 171 -13.16 -9.69 12.70
N ALA A 172 -11.92 -9.19 12.70
CA ALA A 172 -11.45 -8.21 13.68
C ALA A 172 -10.33 -7.35 13.08
N TYR A 173 -10.24 -6.13 13.57
CA TYR A 173 -9.16 -5.19 13.25
C TYR A 173 -8.88 -4.31 14.46
N THR A 174 -7.63 -4.01 14.68
CA THR A 174 -7.19 -3.01 15.65
C THR A 174 -5.89 -2.37 15.21
N GLU A 175 -5.62 -1.17 15.69
CA GLU A 175 -4.43 -0.41 15.36
C GLU A 175 -3.91 0.35 16.57
N HIS A 176 -2.61 0.61 16.59
CA HIS A 176 -2.01 1.51 17.56
C HIS A 176 -1.20 2.56 16.80
N ARG A 177 -1.87 3.68 16.48
CA ARG A 177 -1.33 4.74 15.63
C ARG A 177 -0.01 5.33 16.12
N PRO A 178 0.15 5.65 17.43
CA PRO A 178 1.41 6.18 17.93
C PRO A 178 2.61 5.26 17.75
N ASN A 179 2.36 3.94 17.68
CA ASN A 179 3.39 2.93 17.51
C ASN A 179 3.52 2.42 16.06
N TRP A 180 2.70 2.93 15.14
CA TRP A 180 2.69 2.49 13.75
C TRP A 180 2.55 0.98 13.57
N THR A 181 1.61 0.39 14.27
CA THR A 181 1.32 -1.05 14.20
C THR A 181 -0.18 -1.30 14.00
N ALA A 182 -0.50 -2.45 13.43
CA ALA A 182 -1.88 -2.91 13.29
C ALA A 182 -1.95 -4.43 13.35
N ALA A 183 -3.14 -4.94 13.68
CA ALA A 183 -3.46 -6.36 13.67
C ALA A 183 -4.87 -6.59 13.13
N SER A 184 -5.09 -7.73 12.48
CA SER A 184 -6.38 -8.11 11.93
C SER A 184 -6.58 -9.62 12.00
N VAL A 185 -7.85 -10.05 11.93
CA VAL A 185 -8.23 -11.45 11.80
C VAL A 185 -9.16 -11.60 10.61
N TYR A 186 -8.85 -12.55 9.75
CA TYR A 186 -9.63 -12.85 8.55
C TYR A 186 -10.09 -14.31 8.53
N ARG A 187 -11.28 -14.54 7.99
CA ARG A 187 -11.79 -15.84 7.58
C ARG A 187 -11.75 -15.95 6.06
N SER A 188 -11.28 -17.06 5.54
CA SER A 188 -11.30 -17.33 4.10
C SER A 188 -12.73 -17.37 3.55
N LYS A 189 -12.88 -17.11 2.24
CA LYS A 189 -14.17 -17.07 1.56
C LYS A 189 -14.98 -18.36 1.72
N ASP A 190 -14.30 -19.50 1.74
CA ASP A 190 -14.92 -20.82 1.92
C ASP A 190 -15.14 -21.19 3.40
N GLY A 191 -14.72 -20.35 4.34
CA GLY A 191 -14.84 -20.57 5.77
C GLY A 191 -13.86 -21.59 6.36
N SER A 192 -13.00 -22.19 5.55
CA SER A 192 -12.11 -23.28 5.98
C SER A 192 -10.89 -22.82 6.78
N LYS A 193 -10.55 -21.53 6.68
CA LYS A 193 -9.32 -20.98 7.26
C LYS A 193 -9.60 -19.70 8.02
N VAL A 194 -9.01 -19.56 9.20
CA VAL A 194 -8.95 -18.31 9.96
C VAL A 194 -7.51 -18.00 10.29
N GLN A 195 -7.09 -16.76 10.02
CA GLN A 195 -5.74 -16.32 10.31
C GLN A 195 -5.75 -14.93 10.96
N ALA A 196 -4.87 -14.76 11.94
CA ALA A 196 -4.54 -13.46 12.50
C ALA A 196 -3.26 -12.94 11.87
N PHE A 197 -3.18 -11.62 11.70
CA PHE A 197 -2.04 -10.92 11.14
C PHE A 197 -1.62 -9.80 12.07
N GLY A 198 -0.31 -9.58 12.15
CA GLY A 198 0.28 -8.40 12.75
C GLY A 198 1.29 -7.78 11.80
N GLY A 199 1.33 -6.46 11.75
CA GLY A 199 2.25 -5.71 10.92
C GLY A 199 2.68 -4.41 11.57
N VAL A 200 3.82 -3.89 11.12
CA VAL A 200 4.46 -2.66 11.59
C VAL A 200 4.83 -1.78 10.41
N SER A 201 4.98 -0.48 10.65
CA SER A 201 5.62 0.38 9.65
C SER A 201 7.06 -0.06 9.41
N GLU A 202 7.49 -0.06 8.17
CA GLU A 202 8.85 -0.40 7.79
C GLU A 202 9.89 0.52 8.44
N ARG A 203 9.55 1.79 8.65
CA ARG A 203 10.53 2.82 9.00
C ARG A 203 10.45 3.34 10.42
N GLN A 204 9.30 3.26 11.08
CA GLN A 204 9.09 3.97 12.34
C GLN A 204 8.03 3.32 13.22
N ALA A 205 8.30 2.10 13.68
CA ALA A 205 7.41 1.40 14.58
C ALA A 205 7.95 1.39 16.02
N LYS A 206 7.04 1.27 16.98
CA LYS A 206 7.36 0.96 18.39
C LYS A 206 6.68 -0.33 18.79
N THR A 207 7.31 -1.10 19.66
CA THR A 207 6.80 -2.38 20.13
C THR A 207 5.37 -2.27 20.65
N THR A 208 4.50 -3.14 20.15
CA THR A 208 3.09 -3.22 20.54
C THR A 208 2.70 -4.68 20.70
N THR A 209 2.04 -5.02 21.80
CA THR A 209 1.49 -6.35 22.00
C THR A 209 0.00 -6.35 21.72
N TYR A 210 -0.44 -7.21 20.82
CA TYR A 210 -1.84 -7.44 20.52
C TYR A 210 -2.37 -8.68 21.24
N ARG A 211 -3.58 -8.58 21.79
CA ARG A 211 -4.30 -9.68 22.42
C ARG A 211 -5.42 -10.12 21.51
N PHE A 212 -5.35 -11.35 21.03
CA PHE A 212 -6.43 -12.00 20.30
C PHE A 212 -7.31 -12.80 21.27
N VAL A 213 -8.61 -12.69 21.11
CA VAL A 213 -9.58 -13.37 21.98
C VAL A 213 -10.62 -14.10 21.14
N SER A 214 -10.70 -15.41 21.30
CA SER A 214 -11.80 -16.21 20.76
C SER A 214 -13.01 -16.10 21.70
N LYS A 215 -14.12 -15.58 21.20
CA LYS A 215 -15.32 -15.32 22.02
C LYS A 215 -16.15 -16.56 22.26
N GLU A 216 -16.24 -17.47 21.32
CA GLU A 216 -17.19 -18.58 21.33
C GLU A 216 -16.63 -19.87 21.94
N LYS A 217 -15.38 -20.20 21.60
CA LYS A 217 -14.76 -21.47 22.01
C LYS A 217 -13.24 -21.33 22.15
N ASP A 218 -12.65 -22.34 22.77
CA ASP A 218 -11.21 -22.48 22.79
C ASP A 218 -10.72 -22.88 21.41
N VAL A 219 -9.58 -22.34 21.03
CA VAL A 219 -8.95 -22.53 19.70
C VAL A 219 -7.44 -22.76 19.87
N PHE A 220 -6.81 -23.20 18.82
CA PHE A 220 -5.36 -23.32 18.72
C PHE A 220 -4.79 -22.18 17.89
N TYR A 221 -3.71 -21.58 18.36
CA TYR A 221 -2.94 -20.54 17.67
C TYR A 221 -1.60 -21.16 17.26
N ASP A 222 -1.41 -21.40 15.96
CA ASP A 222 -0.27 -22.14 15.39
C ASP A 222 -0.01 -23.48 16.11
N GLY A 223 -1.10 -24.18 16.47
CA GLY A 223 -1.05 -25.44 17.19
C GLY A 223 -0.90 -25.34 18.71
N TYR A 224 -0.72 -24.14 19.26
CA TYR A 224 -0.70 -23.92 20.72
C TYR A 224 -2.11 -23.75 21.26
N GLY A 225 -2.47 -24.56 22.25
CA GLY A 225 -3.79 -24.51 22.87
C GLY A 225 -4.29 -25.88 23.30
N PRO A 226 -5.62 -26.08 23.51
CA PRO A 226 -6.68 -25.09 23.23
C PRO A 226 -6.69 -23.93 24.23
N GLN A 227 -6.94 -22.72 23.79
CA GLN A 227 -6.98 -21.53 24.64
C GLN A 227 -7.86 -20.43 24.06
N ARG A 228 -8.35 -19.53 24.94
CA ARG A 228 -9.17 -18.38 24.56
C ARG A 228 -8.36 -17.20 24.07
N GLU A 229 -7.16 -17.03 24.57
CA GLU A 229 -6.36 -15.83 24.40
C GLU A 229 -4.99 -16.17 23.84
N PHE A 230 -4.50 -15.29 22.99
CA PHE A 230 -3.14 -15.35 22.45
C PHE A 230 -2.57 -13.93 22.37
N TYR A 231 -1.31 -13.79 22.77
CA TYR A 231 -0.61 -12.52 22.74
C TYR A 231 0.46 -12.55 21.65
N LEU A 232 0.38 -11.56 20.76
CA LEU A 232 1.32 -11.38 19.68
C LEU A 232 2.08 -10.07 19.88
N GLU A 233 3.37 -10.17 20.12
CA GLU A 233 4.24 -9.00 20.13
C GLU A 233 4.65 -8.64 18.70
N MET A 234 4.38 -7.38 18.34
CA MET A 234 4.90 -6.76 17.13
C MET A 234 6.10 -5.90 17.53
N PRO A 235 7.33 -6.28 17.15
CA PRO A 235 8.51 -5.56 17.58
C PRO A 235 8.56 -4.18 16.93
N GLY A 236 8.93 -3.18 17.72
CA GLY A 236 9.23 -1.85 17.24
C GLY A 236 10.71 -1.69 16.88
N GLY A 237 11.04 -0.55 16.31
CA GLY A 237 12.38 -0.15 15.94
C GLY A 237 12.45 0.55 14.61
N ASN A 238 13.65 0.89 14.20
CA ASN A 238 13.89 1.43 12.88
C ASN A 238 14.27 0.29 11.92
N SER A 239 13.26 -0.34 11.34
CA SER A 239 13.43 -1.52 10.49
C SER A 239 14.32 -1.29 9.26
N TYR A 240 14.48 -0.06 8.85
CA TYR A 240 15.43 0.31 7.81
C TYR A 240 16.90 0.10 8.23
N GLN A 241 17.19 0.26 9.52
CA GLN A 241 18.54 0.12 10.10
C GLN A 241 18.73 -1.17 10.88
N ASP A 242 17.66 -1.90 11.15
CA ASP A 242 17.63 -3.11 11.96
C ASP A 242 17.06 -4.29 11.18
N ASP A 243 17.92 -5.18 10.71
CA ASP A 243 17.54 -6.32 9.89
C ASP A 243 16.60 -7.30 10.62
N GLU A 244 16.66 -7.40 11.95
CA GLU A 244 15.77 -8.26 12.73
C GLU A 244 14.33 -7.75 12.75
N GLN A 245 14.15 -6.45 12.60
CA GLN A 245 12.84 -5.80 12.62
C GLN A 245 12.32 -5.46 11.23
N ARG A 246 13.22 -5.51 10.27
CA ARG A 246 12.86 -5.38 8.86
C ARG A 246 11.89 -6.49 8.51
N ASN A 247 10.69 -6.12 8.08
CA ASN A 247 9.62 -7.06 7.81
C ASN A 247 9.09 -7.77 9.07
N ALA A 248 8.96 -7.08 10.18
CA ALA A 248 8.22 -7.57 11.33
C ALA A 248 6.74 -7.79 10.96
N GLU A 249 6.51 -8.87 10.26
CA GLU A 249 5.21 -9.34 9.80
C GLU A 249 4.90 -10.67 10.45
N ARG A 250 3.67 -10.86 10.87
CA ARG A 250 3.24 -12.09 11.51
C ARG A 250 1.95 -12.59 10.89
N VAL A 251 1.88 -13.90 10.72
CA VAL A 251 0.65 -14.63 10.45
C VAL A 251 0.52 -15.76 11.46
N VAL A 252 -0.63 -15.89 12.06
CA VAL A 252 -0.95 -16.92 13.05
C VAL A 252 -2.18 -17.69 12.56
N ASN A 253 -2.04 -18.99 12.37
CA ASN A 253 -3.16 -19.84 12.00
C ASN A 253 -4.03 -20.12 13.21
N ILE A 254 -5.34 -19.94 13.08
CA ILE A 254 -6.32 -20.22 14.14
C ILE A 254 -7.13 -21.44 13.71
N THR A 255 -7.03 -22.50 14.48
CA THR A 255 -7.70 -23.78 14.22
C THR A 255 -8.57 -24.22 15.39
N TRP A 256 -9.55 -25.07 15.11
CA TRP A 256 -10.49 -25.61 16.10
C TRP A 256 -11.01 -26.97 15.65
N GLY A 257 -11.50 -27.79 16.60
CA GLY A 257 -12.08 -29.10 16.34
C GLY A 257 -11.12 -30.27 16.59
N GLU A 258 -11.53 -31.46 16.19
CA GLU A 258 -10.79 -32.70 16.41
C GLU A 258 -9.71 -32.99 15.35
N ASP A 259 -9.55 -32.09 14.38
CA ASP A 259 -8.71 -32.26 13.21
C ASP A 259 -7.28 -31.67 13.38
N ILE A 260 -6.71 -31.87 14.55
CA ILE A 260 -5.32 -31.47 14.81
C ILE A 260 -4.51 -32.67 15.24
#